data_3cc13c9f011209ad1112c882eb58c63d
#
_entry.id   3cc13c9f011209ad1112c882eb58c63d
#
_cell.length_a   1.000
_cell.length_b   1.000
_cell.length_c   1.000
_cell.angle_alpha   90.00
_cell.angle_beta   90.00
_cell.angle_gamma   90.00
#
_symmetry.space_group_name_H-M   'P 1'
#
loop_
_entity.id
_entity.type
_entity.pdbx_description
1 polymer ?
#
loop_
_entity_poly.entity_id
_entity_poly.type
_entity_poly.pdbx_seq_one_letter_code
_entity_poly.pdbx_strand_id
1 'polypeptide(L)'
;FRPQDYKGPKTDRIRIYDDTSSDGSSDRITTFYEGSTATMNMAFAPDGSLYVATRSSIFCLRDTNSDDKADQNRPIVKLKTKGDYPHNGLSGLAFDGNGLLYFGFGENLGVDYSLVGNDGTTLSGGGEGGNIYSCDLDGNRLRRVATGFWNPFGLAFDRSGSLFAIDNDPDWRPPCRLLHIVNGG
;
A
#
# COMPACT_ATOMS: atom_id res chain seq x y z
N PHE A 1 14.88 17.15 3.61
CA PHE A 1 15.73 15.96 3.52
C PHE A 1 16.37 15.92 2.12
N ARG A 2 17.69 15.85 2.06
CA ARG A 2 18.41 15.69 0.79
C ARG A 2 18.88 14.24 0.68
N PRO A 3 18.53 13.49 -0.35
CA PRO A 3 18.90 12.08 -0.48
C PRO A 3 20.40 11.81 -0.35
N GLN A 4 21.24 12.75 -0.82
CA GLN A 4 22.70 12.65 -0.72
C GLN A 4 23.24 12.73 0.73
N ASP A 5 22.47 13.28 1.65
CA ASP A 5 22.88 13.43 3.06
C ASP A 5 22.45 12.23 3.90
N TYR A 6 21.68 11.29 3.32
CA TYR A 6 21.19 10.12 4.02
C TYR A 6 22.30 9.07 4.16
N LYS A 7 22.65 8.77 5.39
CA LYS A 7 23.68 7.77 5.76
C LYS A 7 23.09 6.46 6.32
N GLY A 8 21.77 6.34 6.32
CA GLY A 8 21.08 5.16 6.82
C GLY A 8 21.08 3.98 5.83
N PRO A 9 20.36 2.90 6.17
CA PRO A 9 20.19 1.74 5.29
C PRO A 9 19.60 2.15 3.93
N LYS A 10 20.06 1.52 2.86
CA LYS A 10 19.56 1.79 1.50
C LYS A 10 18.22 1.10 1.21
N THR A 11 17.84 0.16 2.05
CA THR A 11 16.60 -0.62 1.94
C THR A 11 15.81 -0.51 3.23
N ASP A 12 14.49 -0.63 3.12
CA ASP A 12 13.58 -0.66 4.25
C ASP A 12 13.59 -2.05 4.90
N ARG A 13 13.31 -2.08 6.21
CA ARG A 13 13.21 -3.30 7.00
C ARG A 13 11.85 -3.38 7.67
N ILE A 14 11.22 -4.54 7.56
CA ILE A 14 10.05 -4.91 8.35
C ILE A 14 10.56 -5.74 9.52
N ARG A 15 10.19 -5.36 10.74
CA ARG A 15 10.65 -6.00 11.97
C ARG A 15 9.48 -6.45 12.82
N ILE A 16 9.66 -7.59 13.47
CA ILE A 16 8.78 -8.06 14.52
C ILE A 16 9.44 -7.68 15.86
N TYR A 17 8.65 -7.10 16.73
CA TYR A 17 9.03 -6.72 18.09
C TYR A 17 8.19 -7.57 19.05
N ASP A 18 8.81 -8.48 19.77
CA ASP A 18 8.14 -9.38 20.70
C ASP A 18 8.44 -8.98 22.14
N ASP A 19 7.40 -9.03 22.95
CA ASP A 19 7.45 -8.96 24.41
C ASP A 19 7.29 -10.41 24.94
N THR A 20 8.41 -11.12 25.08
CA THR A 20 8.39 -12.52 25.51
C THR A 20 8.25 -12.67 27.02
N SER A 21 8.53 -11.60 27.76
CA SER A 21 8.40 -11.53 29.23
C SER A 21 7.03 -11.05 29.70
N SER A 22 6.22 -10.48 28.79
CA SER A 22 4.91 -9.88 29.07
C SER A 22 4.94 -8.70 30.05
N ASP A 23 6.02 -7.91 30.01
CA ASP A 23 6.21 -6.72 30.86
C ASP A 23 5.85 -5.41 30.16
N GLY A 24 5.41 -5.46 28.91
CA GLY A 24 5.06 -4.29 28.09
C GLY A 24 6.25 -3.72 27.32
N SER A 25 7.41 -4.36 27.37
CA SER A 25 8.62 -3.95 26.64
C SER A 25 9.03 -5.05 25.66
N SER A 26 9.49 -4.67 24.47
CA SER A 26 10.03 -5.64 23.52
C SER A 26 11.42 -6.08 23.96
N ASP A 27 11.62 -7.38 24.13
CA ASP A 27 12.90 -8.01 24.49
C ASP A 27 13.48 -8.86 23.35
N ARG A 28 12.73 -9.08 22.26
CA ARG A 28 13.21 -9.74 21.04
C ARG A 28 12.85 -8.93 19.79
N ILE A 29 13.83 -8.78 18.89
CA ILE A 29 13.62 -8.09 17.60
C ILE A 29 14.08 -9.01 16.49
N THR A 30 13.17 -9.36 15.58
CA THR A 30 13.47 -10.17 14.39
C THR A 30 13.28 -9.31 13.13
N THR A 31 14.20 -9.41 12.18
CA THR A 31 13.98 -8.82 10.84
C THR A 31 13.16 -9.79 10.01
N PHE A 32 11.89 -9.49 9.82
CA PHE A 32 10.94 -10.29 9.04
C PHE A 32 11.26 -10.24 7.53
N TYR A 33 11.58 -9.03 7.05
CA TYR A 33 11.90 -8.80 5.64
C TYR A 33 12.81 -7.58 5.49
N GLU A 34 13.72 -7.66 4.51
CA GLU A 34 14.56 -6.54 4.09
C GLU A 34 14.72 -6.56 2.57
N GLY A 35 14.65 -5.38 1.91
CA GLY A 35 14.91 -5.27 0.48
C GLY A 35 13.94 -4.39 -0.27
N SER A 36 12.85 -3.92 0.35
CA SER A 36 11.99 -2.88 -0.22
C SER A 36 12.65 -1.51 -0.13
N THR A 37 12.12 -0.58 -0.90
CA THR A 37 12.48 0.85 -0.84
C THR A 37 11.23 1.68 -0.96
N ALA A 38 11.18 2.80 -0.26
CA ALA A 38 10.02 3.68 -0.21
C ALA A 38 8.73 2.91 0.15
N THR A 39 8.80 2.12 1.22
CA THR A 39 7.64 1.42 1.78
C THR A 39 6.66 2.43 2.33
N MET A 40 5.43 2.39 1.83
CA MET A 40 4.39 3.38 2.11
C MET A 40 3.35 2.85 3.10
N ASN A 41 3.00 1.57 3.00
CA ASN A 41 1.96 0.96 3.83
C ASN A 41 2.16 -0.56 3.92
N MET A 42 1.57 -1.18 4.93
CA MET A 42 1.48 -2.63 5.06
C MET A 42 0.21 -3.03 5.79
N ALA A 43 -0.35 -4.18 5.43
CA ALA A 43 -1.54 -4.75 6.05
C ALA A 43 -1.53 -6.27 5.98
N PHE A 44 -2.04 -6.93 7.03
CA PHE A 44 -2.28 -8.36 7.02
C PHE A 44 -3.57 -8.69 6.29
N ALA A 45 -3.49 -9.64 5.38
CA ALA A 45 -4.67 -10.25 4.76
C ALA A 45 -5.36 -11.23 5.72
N PRO A 46 -6.62 -11.61 5.47
CA PRO A 46 -7.33 -12.57 6.32
C PRO A 46 -6.66 -13.94 6.46
N ASP A 47 -5.81 -14.32 5.51
CA ASP A 47 -5.04 -15.57 5.52
C ASP A 47 -3.70 -15.48 6.28
N GLY A 48 -3.42 -14.33 6.93
CA GLY A 48 -2.21 -14.07 7.70
C GLY A 48 -1.00 -13.61 6.87
N SER A 49 -1.11 -13.53 5.53
CA SER A 49 -0.02 -12.99 4.71
C SER A 49 0.08 -11.47 4.83
N LEU A 50 1.30 -10.96 4.76
CA LEU A 50 1.59 -9.53 4.84
C LEU A 50 1.70 -8.91 3.46
N TYR A 51 0.79 -7.99 3.14
CA TYR A 51 0.88 -7.18 1.93
C TYR A 51 1.61 -5.88 2.24
N VAL A 52 2.52 -5.53 1.33
CA VAL A 52 3.38 -4.36 1.46
C VAL A 52 3.24 -3.50 0.22
N ALA A 53 2.84 -2.26 0.41
CA ALA A 53 2.84 -1.25 -0.64
C ALA A 53 4.13 -0.43 -0.56
N THR A 54 4.80 -0.34 -1.68
CA THR A 54 5.87 0.63 -1.91
C THR A 54 5.38 1.72 -2.85
N ARG A 55 6.18 2.72 -3.11
CA ARG A 55 5.82 3.73 -4.08
C ARG A 55 5.40 3.15 -5.44
N SER A 56 6.02 2.07 -5.90
CA SER A 56 5.87 1.56 -7.26
C SER A 56 5.34 0.13 -7.38
N SER A 57 5.08 -0.55 -6.27
CA SER A 57 4.61 -1.93 -6.30
C SER A 57 3.87 -2.32 -5.03
N ILE A 58 2.99 -3.30 -5.16
CA ILE A 58 2.45 -4.05 -4.04
C ILE A 58 2.94 -5.48 -4.18
N PHE A 59 3.41 -6.08 -3.08
CA PHE A 59 3.82 -7.47 -3.01
C PHE A 59 3.33 -8.11 -1.72
N CYS A 60 3.23 -9.43 -1.73
CA CYS A 60 2.79 -10.24 -0.61
C CYS A 60 3.97 -11.04 -0.05
N LEU A 61 4.15 -10.98 1.26
CA LEU A 61 5.15 -11.72 2.01
C LEU A 61 4.49 -12.82 2.84
N ARG A 62 5.14 -13.98 2.91
CA ARG A 62 4.76 -15.07 3.79
C ARG A 62 5.98 -15.66 4.47
N ASP A 63 5.78 -16.05 5.70
CA ASP A 63 6.63 -17.00 6.43
C ASP A 63 5.91 -18.35 6.40
N THR A 64 6.46 -19.32 5.67
CA THR A 64 5.82 -20.64 5.50
C THR A 64 6.42 -21.70 6.41
N ASN A 65 7.55 -21.40 7.06
CA ASN A 65 8.26 -22.30 7.95
C ASN A 65 8.19 -21.90 9.44
N SER A 66 7.55 -20.76 9.74
CA SER A 66 7.35 -20.23 11.10
C SER A 66 8.65 -19.88 11.84
N ASP A 67 9.62 -19.30 11.11
CA ASP A 67 10.88 -18.82 11.68
C ASP A 67 10.96 -17.31 11.91
N ASP A 68 9.80 -16.63 11.78
CA ASP A 68 9.63 -15.18 11.88
C ASP A 68 10.34 -14.41 10.74
N LYS A 69 10.59 -15.06 9.59
CA LYS A 69 11.16 -14.44 8.38
C LYS A 69 10.36 -14.78 7.15
N ALA A 70 10.18 -13.80 6.30
CA ALA A 70 9.51 -14.02 5.02
C ALA A 70 10.39 -14.87 4.09
N ASP A 71 9.94 -16.07 3.74
CA ASP A 71 10.58 -16.95 2.78
C ASP A 71 9.89 -16.92 1.39
N GLN A 72 8.72 -16.31 1.29
CA GLN A 72 8.04 -16.05 0.03
C GLN A 72 7.80 -14.56 -0.18
N ASN A 73 8.09 -14.10 -1.41
CA ASN A 73 7.80 -12.74 -1.87
C ASN A 73 7.13 -12.83 -3.24
N ARG A 74 5.85 -12.49 -3.30
CA ARG A 74 5.05 -12.59 -4.52
C ARG A 74 4.58 -11.20 -4.97
N PRO A 75 4.88 -10.77 -6.21
CA PRO A 75 4.35 -9.53 -6.76
C PRO A 75 2.82 -9.59 -6.88
N ILE A 76 2.16 -8.45 -6.67
CA ILE A 76 0.69 -8.30 -6.75
C ILE A 76 0.33 -7.27 -7.83
N VAL A 77 0.85 -6.05 -7.67
CA VAL A 77 0.59 -4.94 -8.61
C VAL A 77 1.89 -4.18 -8.85
N LYS A 78 2.10 -3.74 -10.09
CA LYS A 78 3.22 -2.89 -10.47
C LYS A 78 2.74 -1.57 -11.06
N LEU A 79 3.25 -0.48 -10.54
CA LEU A 79 3.09 0.86 -11.10
C LEU A 79 4.25 1.15 -12.07
N LYS A 80 3.92 1.63 -13.26
CA LYS A 80 4.85 2.14 -14.26
C LYS A 80 4.52 3.61 -14.51
N THR A 81 5.44 4.51 -14.21
CA THR A 81 5.32 5.94 -14.45
C THR A 81 6.68 6.60 -14.51
N LYS A 82 6.73 7.76 -15.15
CA LYS A 82 7.90 8.68 -15.09
C LYS A 82 7.76 9.71 -13.98
N GLY A 83 6.60 9.77 -13.32
CA GLY A 83 6.39 10.63 -12.16
C GLY A 83 7.30 10.22 -11.00
N ASP A 84 7.88 11.20 -10.32
CA ASP A 84 8.85 10.97 -9.24
C ASP A 84 8.50 11.72 -7.94
N TYR A 85 7.28 12.26 -7.84
CA TYR A 85 6.84 12.94 -6.63
C TYR A 85 6.84 11.97 -5.44
N PRO A 86 7.66 12.22 -4.41
CA PRO A 86 8.01 11.19 -3.43
C PRO A 86 6.86 10.80 -2.48
N HIS A 87 5.84 11.64 -2.34
CA HIS A 87 4.72 11.38 -1.45
C HIS A 87 3.56 10.66 -2.14
N ASN A 88 3.57 10.57 -3.47
CA ASN A 88 2.52 9.93 -4.24
C ASN A 88 3.00 8.58 -4.77
N GLY A 89 2.34 7.55 -4.36
CA GLY A 89 2.66 6.18 -4.72
C GLY A 89 1.53 5.25 -4.30
N LEU A 90 1.75 3.96 -4.37
CA LEU A 90 0.78 2.98 -3.92
C LEU A 90 0.78 2.94 -2.39
N SER A 91 -0.41 3.06 -1.79
CA SER A 91 -0.60 3.18 -0.35
C SER A 91 -1.98 2.67 0.07
N GLY A 92 -2.35 2.85 1.32
CA GLY A 92 -3.72 2.66 1.80
C GLY A 92 -4.25 1.25 1.60
N LEU A 93 -3.57 0.21 2.10
CA LEU A 93 -4.03 -1.18 1.93
C LEU A 93 -5.19 -1.50 2.87
N ALA A 94 -6.26 -2.10 2.34
CA ALA A 94 -7.36 -2.66 3.10
C ALA A 94 -7.92 -3.91 2.40
N PHE A 95 -8.51 -4.83 3.18
CA PHE A 95 -9.14 -6.04 2.67
C PHE A 95 -10.64 -6.01 2.99
N ASP A 96 -11.47 -6.37 2.02
CA ASP A 96 -12.90 -6.56 2.27
C ASP A 96 -13.20 -7.95 2.83
N GLY A 97 -14.46 -8.16 3.25
CA GLY A 97 -14.94 -9.45 3.77
C GLY A 97 -14.93 -10.60 2.73
N ASN A 98 -14.75 -10.30 1.46
CA ASN A 98 -14.71 -11.28 0.36
C ASN A 98 -13.27 -11.61 -0.09
N GLY A 99 -12.26 -11.03 0.58
CA GLY A 99 -10.85 -11.26 0.27
C GLY A 99 -10.35 -10.46 -0.93
N LEU A 100 -10.96 -9.33 -1.27
CA LEU A 100 -10.39 -8.38 -2.23
C LEU A 100 -9.46 -7.40 -1.51
N LEU A 101 -8.33 -7.14 -2.14
CA LEU A 101 -7.42 -6.06 -1.76
C LEU A 101 -7.89 -4.75 -2.37
N TYR A 102 -7.99 -3.72 -1.54
CA TYR A 102 -8.16 -2.32 -1.95
C TYR A 102 -6.92 -1.52 -1.61
N PHE A 103 -6.55 -0.59 -2.49
CA PHE A 103 -5.35 0.22 -2.29
C PHE A 103 -5.49 1.61 -2.93
N GLY A 104 -4.78 2.56 -2.33
CA GLY A 104 -4.70 3.93 -2.82
C GLY A 104 -3.54 4.13 -3.80
N PHE A 105 -3.71 5.10 -4.69
CA PHE A 105 -2.64 5.68 -5.50
C PHE A 105 -2.81 7.19 -5.49
N GLY A 106 -1.81 7.91 -5.02
CA GLY A 106 -1.83 9.36 -4.93
C GLY A 106 -1.76 10.06 -6.30
N GLU A 107 -2.09 11.34 -6.31
CA GLU A 107 -1.97 12.21 -7.48
C GLU A 107 -0.56 12.13 -8.06
N ASN A 108 -0.44 11.83 -9.34
CA ASN A 108 0.83 11.70 -10.05
C ASN A 108 1.24 12.99 -10.79
N LEU A 109 0.72 14.13 -10.34
CA LEU A 109 0.95 15.48 -10.89
C LEU A 109 0.70 15.56 -12.40
N GLY A 110 -0.35 14.89 -12.88
CA GLY A 110 -0.71 14.84 -14.29
C GLY A 110 0.18 13.98 -15.17
N VAL A 111 1.18 13.30 -14.60
CA VAL A 111 2.06 12.42 -15.37
C VAL A 111 1.39 11.09 -15.64
N ASP A 112 1.46 10.62 -16.87
CA ASP A 112 0.92 9.33 -17.28
C ASP A 112 1.47 8.18 -16.44
N TYR A 113 0.60 7.20 -16.19
CA TYR A 113 0.95 5.98 -15.49
C TYR A 113 0.21 4.77 -16.06
N SER A 114 0.72 3.59 -15.73
CA SER A 114 0.04 2.32 -15.92
C SER A 114 0.20 1.46 -14.67
N LEU A 115 -0.91 0.91 -14.18
CA LEU A 115 -0.95 -0.14 -13.17
C LEU A 115 -1.11 -1.48 -13.88
N VAL A 116 -0.29 -2.46 -13.52
CA VAL A 116 -0.27 -3.79 -14.12
C VAL A 116 -0.51 -4.82 -13.03
N GLY A 117 -1.58 -5.59 -13.18
CA GLY A 117 -1.89 -6.77 -12.37
C GLY A 117 -1.16 -8.02 -12.84
N ASN A 118 -1.23 -9.09 -12.07
CA ASN A 118 -0.54 -10.35 -12.40
C ASN A 118 -1.13 -11.10 -13.60
N ASP A 119 -2.42 -10.92 -13.88
CA ASP A 119 -3.07 -11.47 -15.07
C ASP A 119 -2.79 -10.66 -16.35
N GLY A 120 -1.95 -9.61 -16.25
CA GLY A 120 -1.64 -8.70 -17.35
C GLY A 120 -2.67 -7.59 -17.56
N THR A 121 -3.75 -7.55 -16.76
CA THR A 121 -4.69 -6.42 -16.77
C THR A 121 -3.92 -5.13 -16.54
N THR A 122 -4.12 -4.16 -17.40
CA THR A 122 -3.46 -2.86 -17.33
C THR A 122 -4.49 -1.74 -17.27
N LEU A 123 -4.37 -0.88 -16.28
CA LEU A 123 -5.15 0.35 -16.14
C LEU A 123 -4.20 1.54 -16.29
N SER A 124 -4.56 2.47 -17.15
CA SER A 124 -3.78 3.68 -17.40
C SER A 124 -4.56 4.92 -16.99
N GLY A 125 -3.83 5.99 -16.69
CA GLY A 125 -4.37 7.29 -16.35
C GLY A 125 -3.30 8.36 -16.37
N GLY A 126 -3.68 9.58 -15.98
CA GLY A 126 -2.83 10.76 -15.90
C GLY A 126 -3.67 12.02 -15.89
N GLY A 127 -3.69 12.75 -14.78
CA GLY A 127 -4.43 14.02 -14.65
C GLY A 127 -5.82 13.92 -14.02
N GLU A 128 -6.31 12.71 -13.70
CA GLU A 128 -7.60 12.52 -13.03
C GLU A 128 -7.53 12.66 -11.49
N GLY A 129 -6.37 12.96 -10.95
CA GLY A 129 -6.10 12.94 -9.52
C GLY A 129 -5.68 11.56 -9.02
N GLY A 130 -5.60 11.42 -7.69
CA GLY A 130 -5.38 10.15 -7.04
C GLY A 130 -6.57 9.21 -7.17
N ASN A 131 -6.34 7.92 -6.97
CA ASN A 131 -7.32 6.87 -7.24
C ASN A 131 -7.34 5.82 -6.13
N ILE A 132 -8.46 5.11 -6.01
CA ILE A 132 -8.58 3.87 -5.26
C ILE A 132 -8.84 2.74 -6.26
N TYR A 133 -8.09 1.66 -6.10
CA TYR A 133 -8.16 0.44 -6.91
C TYR A 133 -8.49 -0.76 -6.07
N SER A 134 -8.92 -1.85 -6.73
CA SER A 134 -9.03 -3.17 -6.10
C SER A 134 -8.58 -4.27 -7.05
N CYS A 135 -8.13 -5.38 -6.47
CA CYS A 135 -7.82 -6.64 -7.16
C CYS A 135 -8.08 -7.82 -6.21
N ASP A 136 -7.99 -9.05 -6.72
CA ASP A 136 -7.95 -10.21 -5.84
C ASP A 136 -6.58 -10.33 -5.13
N LEU A 137 -6.46 -11.29 -4.22
CA LEU A 137 -5.22 -11.50 -3.44
C LEU A 137 -4.03 -11.90 -4.31
N ASP A 138 -4.26 -12.38 -5.53
CA ASP A 138 -3.22 -12.74 -6.47
C ASP A 138 -2.84 -11.59 -7.41
N GLY A 139 -3.52 -10.43 -7.31
CA GLY A 139 -3.27 -9.28 -8.16
C GLY A 139 -3.98 -9.35 -9.51
N ASN A 140 -4.94 -10.26 -9.68
CA ASN A 140 -5.76 -10.35 -10.88
C ASN A 140 -7.02 -9.50 -10.74
N ARG A 141 -7.75 -9.30 -11.85
CA ARG A 141 -9.02 -8.55 -11.89
C ARG A 141 -8.86 -7.12 -11.37
N LEU A 142 -7.73 -6.49 -11.69
CA LEU A 142 -7.44 -5.11 -11.31
C LEU A 142 -8.51 -4.18 -11.87
N ARG A 143 -9.10 -3.34 -11.00
CA ARG A 143 -10.13 -2.35 -11.39
C ARG A 143 -9.98 -1.05 -10.61
N ARG A 144 -10.41 0.06 -11.21
CA ARG A 144 -10.57 1.35 -10.54
C ARG A 144 -11.90 1.37 -9.78
N VAL A 145 -11.88 1.84 -8.54
CA VAL A 145 -13.03 1.94 -7.65
C VAL A 145 -13.54 3.38 -7.59
N ALA A 146 -12.63 4.32 -7.35
CA ALA A 146 -12.95 5.74 -7.24
C ALA A 146 -11.74 6.60 -7.66
N THR A 147 -11.98 7.88 -7.96
CA THR A 147 -10.99 8.83 -8.48
C THR A 147 -11.17 10.23 -7.88
N GLY A 148 -10.24 11.15 -8.14
CA GLY A 148 -10.36 12.55 -7.73
C GLY A 148 -9.80 12.82 -6.33
N PHE A 149 -8.96 11.96 -5.82
CA PHE A 149 -8.22 12.16 -4.56
C PHE A 149 -6.94 12.96 -4.81
N TRP A 150 -6.39 13.48 -3.71
CA TRP A 150 -5.00 13.92 -3.72
C TRP A 150 -4.07 12.74 -3.40
N ASN A 151 -4.18 12.21 -2.19
CA ASN A 151 -3.38 11.07 -1.76
C ASN A 151 -4.18 10.22 -0.76
N PRO A 152 -4.94 9.23 -1.21
CA PRO A 152 -5.76 8.37 -0.35
C PRO A 152 -4.87 7.39 0.41
N PHE A 153 -4.18 7.89 1.45
CA PHE A 153 -3.09 7.20 2.14
C PHE A 153 -3.58 6.14 3.12
N GLY A 154 -4.75 6.30 3.73
CA GLY A 154 -5.34 5.34 4.65
C GLY A 154 -6.68 4.82 4.12
N LEU A 155 -6.85 3.51 4.11
CA LEU A 155 -8.10 2.82 3.78
C LEU A 155 -8.52 1.91 4.92
N ALA A 156 -9.83 1.84 5.20
CA ALA A 156 -10.38 0.90 6.15
C ALA A 156 -11.82 0.54 5.80
N PHE A 157 -12.18 -0.72 6.06
CA PHE A 157 -13.58 -1.15 6.05
C PHE A 157 -14.17 -1.06 7.44
N ASP A 158 -15.41 -0.61 7.54
CA ASP A 158 -16.19 -0.74 8.75
C ASP A 158 -16.81 -2.16 8.88
N ARG A 159 -17.48 -2.42 9.99
CA ARG A 159 -18.14 -3.71 10.24
C ARG A 159 -19.29 -4.04 9.27
N SER A 160 -19.85 -3.02 8.61
CA SER A 160 -20.92 -3.18 7.62
C SER A 160 -20.39 -3.47 6.20
N GLY A 161 -19.06 -3.39 6.00
CA GLY A 161 -18.41 -3.54 4.71
C GLY A 161 -18.33 -2.23 3.90
N SER A 162 -18.56 -1.08 4.54
CA SER A 162 -18.39 0.22 3.91
C SER A 162 -16.92 0.62 3.92
N LEU A 163 -16.39 1.04 2.77
CA LEU A 163 -15.00 1.48 2.63
C LEU A 163 -14.88 2.97 2.95
N PHE A 164 -13.90 3.31 3.77
CA PHE A 164 -13.51 4.67 4.08
C PHE A 164 -12.07 4.94 3.66
N ALA A 165 -11.81 6.17 3.22
CA ALA A 165 -10.48 6.65 2.89
C ALA A 165 -10.14 7.92 3.66
N ILE A 166 -8.89 8.03 4.09
CA ILE A 166 -8.30 9.28 4.55
C ILE A 166 -7.49 9.83 3.40
N ASP A 167 -7.88 11.01 2.92
CA ASP A 167 -7.22 11.73 1.85
C ASP A 167 -6.53 12.95 2.43
N ASN A 168 -5.21 13.04 2.28
CA ASN A 168 -4.49 14.17 2.83
C ASN A 168 -4.57 15.40 1.92
N ASP A 169 -4.45 16.56 2.56
CA ASP A 169 -4.48 17.87 1.92
C ASP A 169 -3.24 18.09 1.01
N PRO A 170 -3.45 18.61 -0.20
CA PRO A 170 -2.35 19.12 -1.03
C PRO A 170 -1.88 20.48 -0.52
N ASP A 171 -1.15 20.51 0.57
CA ASP A 171 -0.50 21.65 1.20
C ASP A 171 -1.33 22.55 2.10
N TRP A 172 -2.61 22.88 1.86
CA TRP A 172 -3.41 23.77 2.73
C TRP A 172 -4.88 24.01 2.32
N ARG A 173 -5.43 23.35 1.32
CA ARG A 173 -6.85 23.51 0.95
C ARG A 173 -7.39 22.35 0.11
N PRO A 174 -8.47 21.75 0.50
CA PRO A 174 -9.13 21.74 1.82
C PRO A 174 -8.33 20.91 2.83
N PRO A 175 -8.68 20.95 4.13
CA PRO A 175 -8.03 20.11 5.14
C PRO A 175 -8.18 18.61 4.81
N CYS A 176 -7.37 17.76 5.41
CA CYS A 176 -7.48 16.29 5.29
C CYS A 176 -8.93 15.83 5.45
N ARG A 177 -9.35 14.88 4.62
CA ARG A 177 -10.74 14.43 4.53
C ARG A 177 -10.86 12.98 4.90
N LEU A 178 -11.95 12.63 5.62
CA LEU A 178 -12.44 11.27 5.76
C LEU A 178 -13.62 11.10 4.80
N LEU A 179 -13.51 10.17 3.87
CA LEU A 179 -14.46 9.97 2.78
C LEU A 179 -15.04 8.55 2.84
N HIS A 180 -16.35 8.44 2.71
CA HIS A 180 -17.01 7.17 2.42
C HIS A 180 -16.90 6.90 0.92
N ILE A 181 -16.36 5.76 0.56
CA ILE A 181 -16.05 5.42 -0.83
C ILE A 181 -17.16 4.54 -1.40
N VAL A 182 -17.71 5.00 -2.51
CA VAL A 182 -18.67 4.24 -3.32
C VAL A 182 -18.06 3.88 -4.66
N ASN A 183 -18.45 2.72 -5.21
CA ASN A 183 -17.92 2.26 -6.49
C ASN A 183 -18.39 3.19 -7.61
N GLY A 184 -17.45 3.72 -8.38
CA GLY A 184 -17.72 4.67 -9.48
C GLY A 184 -17.79 6.14 -9.03
N GLY A 185 -17.40 6.44 -7.78
CA GLY A 185 -17.34 7.81 -7.26
C GLY A 185 -16.03 8.52 -7.63
#